data_68e9a278cbe06459a6f15a9a0c445057
#
_entry.id   68e9a278cbe06459a6f15a9a0c445057
#
_cell.length_a   1.000
_cell.length_b   1.000
_cell.length_c   1.000
_cell.angle_alpha   90.00
_cell.angle_beta   90.00
_cell.angle_gamma   90.00
#
_symmetry.space_group_name_H-M   'P 1'
#
loop_
_entity.id
_entity.type
_entity.pdbx_description
1 polymer ?
#
loop_
_entity_poly.entity_id
_entity_poly.type
_entity_poly.pdbx_seq_one_letter_code
_entity_poly.pdbx_strand_id
1 'polypeptide(L)'
;MEKKNHYFVRVAVVLSGMAVIVFVASAMGVAVGLYVAGFDSTSGSGNELPIVLNADTAASGKSLCMATGLIDTEDNVEGLFVLDRLSGNLQCWVMNSQTGGIAGIYTARPADDMGLEKGGDVDYVMTTGRMNFQRAGRVGNLIPAGCVCYVGDGNSGNVVGYSLKFNRQAALRGEGQTGQMAVVCKGFARDTTMQRDQ
;
A
#
# COMPACT_ATOMS: atom_id res chain seq x y z
N MET A 1 60.77 21.66 -46.72
CA MET A 1 60.06 20.35 -46.68
C MET A 1 59.81 19.87 -45.26
N GLU A 2 60.53 20.31 -44.27
CA GLU A 2 60.51 19.83 -42.88
C GLU A 2 59.24 20.25 -42.04
N LYS A 3 58.71 21.44 -42.29
CA LYS A 3 57.51 21.94 -41.53
C LYS A 3 56.22 21.16 -41.77
N LYS A 4 56.09 20.47 -42.93
CA LYS A 4 54.90 19.69 -43.27
C LYS A 4 54.82 18.35 -42.51
N ASN A 5 55.96 17.76 -42.18
CA ASN A 5 56.01 16.49 -41.42
C ASN A 5 55.62 16.67 -39.95
N HIS A 6 55.94 17.77 -39.30
CA HIS A 6 55.57 18.02 -37.93
C HIS A 6 54.09 18.24 -37.71
N TYR A 7 53.36 18.77 -38.70
CA TYR A 7 51.90 18.89 -38.65
C TYR A 7 51.20 17.54 -38.76
N PHE A 8 51.66 16.67 -39.68
CA PHE A 8 51.10 15.34 -39.83
C PHE A 8 51.27 14.47 -38.59
N VAL A 9 52.43 14.52 -37.96
CA VAL A 9 52.70 13.77 -36.71
C VAL A 9 51.84 14.31 -35.56
N ARG A 10 51.66 15.62 -35.40
CA ARG A 10 50.78 16.18 -34.35
C ARG A 10 49.31 15.85 -34.55
N VAL A 11 48.80 15.87 -35.80
CA VAL A 11 47.44 15.50 -36.13
C VAL A 11 47.20 13.99 -35.90
N ALA A 12 48.16 13.15 -36.26
CA ALA A 12 48.05 11.70 -36.00
C ALA A 12 48.04 11.35 -34.51
N VAL A 13 48.86 12.06 -33.69
CA VAL A 13 48.89 11.86 -32.22
C VAL A 13 47.55 12.31 -31.56
N VAL A 14 46.98 13.43 -32.00
CA VAL A 14 45.68 13.92 -31.47
C VAL A 14 44.54 12.99 -31.87
N LEU A 15 44.50 12.50 -33.10
CA LEU A 15 43.50 11.55 -33.60
C LEU A 15 43.60 10.20 -32.88
N SER A 16 44.79 9.68 -32.61
CA SER A 16 45.00 8.45 -31.86
C SER A 16 44.58 8.60 -30.39
N GLY A 17 44.86 9.76 -29.77
CA GLY A 17 44.42 10.06 -28.39
C GLY A 17 42.90 10.15 -28.28
N MET A 18 42.22 10.76 -29.21
CA MET A 18 40.74 10.81 -29.22
C MET A 18 40.11 9.41 -29.44
N ALA A 19 40.69 8.58 -30.29
CA ALA A 19 40.19 7.21 -30.48
C ALA A 19 40.31 6.35 -29.22
N VAL A 20 41.38 6.50 -28.44
CA VAL A 20 41.56 5.77 -27.16
C VAL A 20 40.55 6.23 -26.13
N ILE A 21 40.27 7.56 -26.00
CA ILE A 21 39.27 8.09 -25.08
C ILE A 21 37.87 7.60 -25.39
N VAL A 22 37.49 7.56 -26.66
CA VAL A 22 36.18 7.05 -27.12
C VAL A 22 36.04 5.55 -26.79
N PHE A 23 37.11 4.78 -27.01
CA PHE A 23 37.11 3.34 -26.72
C PHE A 23 37.01 3.03 -25.23
N VAL A 24 37.66 3.77 -24.37
CA VAL A 24 37.58 3.63 -22.91
C VAL A 24 36.18 4.05 -22.40
N ALA A 25 35.61 5.12 -22.92
CA ALA A 25 34.27 5.58 -22.55
C ALA A 25 33.20 4.58 -22.99
N SER A 26 33.31 3.96 -24.15
CA SER A 26 32.37 2.94 -24.60
C SER A 26 32.50 1.63 -23.81
N ALA A 27 33.72 1.22 -23.44
CA ALA A 27 33.93 0.02 -22.61
C ALA A 27 33.37 0.21 -21.18
N MET A 28 33.51 1.40 -20.58
CA MET A 28 32.88 1.72 -19.29
C MET A 28 31.34 1.73 -19.39
N GLY A 29 30.78 2.29 -20.46
CA GLY A 29 29.34 2.30 -20.68
C GLY A 29 28.72 0.90 -20.78
N VAL A 30 29.40 -0.03 -21.46
CA VAL A 30 28.97 -1.43 -21.56
C VAL A 30 29.08 -2.15 -20.23
N ALA A 31 30.18 -1.93 -19.46
CA ALA A 31 30.36 -2.55 -18.14
C ALA A 31 29.30 -2.09 -17.12
N VAL A 32 28.97 -0.80 -17.10
CA VAL A 32 27.91 -0.26 -16.25
C VAL A 32 26.53 -0.76 -16.70
N GLY A 33 26.28 -0.81 -18.01
CA GLY A 33 25.04 -1.34 -18.56
C GLY A 33 24.80 -2.82 -18.22
N LEU A 34 25.84 -3.66 -18.30
CA LEU A 34 25.77 -5.08 -17.89
C LEU A 34 25.60 -5.25 -16.39
N TYR A 35 26.20 -4.37 -15.56
CA TYR A 35 26.04 -4.41 -14.12
C TYR A 35 24.62 -4.04 -13.67
N VAL A 36 24.01 -3.04 -14.32
CA VAL A 36 22.60 -2.66 -14.04
C VAL A 36 21.62 -3.70 -14.57
N ALA A 37 21.89 -4.28 -15.77
CA ALA A 37 21.04 -5.34 -16.33
C ALA A 37 21.16 -6.68 -15.60
N GLY A 38 22.27 -6.93 -14.89
CA GLY A 38 22.48 -8.17 -14.14
C GLY A 38 21.73 -8.26 -12.80
N PHE A 39 21.09 -7.17 -12.34
CA PHE A 39 20.27 -7.17 -11.13
C PHE A 39 18.81 -7.58 -11.36
N ASP A 40 18.37 -7.71 -12.61
CA ASP A 40 16.98 -8.04 -12.97
C ASP A 40 16.79 -9.44 -13.60
N SER A 41 17.66 -10.40 -13.33
CA SER A 41 17.53 -11.73 -13.93
C SER A 41 17.15 -12.82 -12.93
N THR A 42 15.92 -12.76 -12.42
CA THR A 42 15.13 -13.97 -12.15
C THR A 42 13.91 -13.99 -13.06
N SER A 43 14.14 -14.21 -14.36
CA SER A 43 13.08 -14.48 -15.33
C SER A 43 12.65 -15.93 -15.21
N GLY A 44 11.65 -16.18 -14.37
CA GLY A 44 10.77 -17.33 -14.52
C GLY A 44 9.85 -17.07 -15.71
N SER A 45 10.03 -17.85 -16.78
CA SER A 45 9.11 -17.87 -17.93
C SER A 45 7.76 -18.44 -17.48
N GLY A 46 6.83 -17.56 -17.12
CA GLY A 46 5.42 -17.84 -16.97
C GLY A 46 4.65 -16.74 -17.67
N ASN A 47 3.58 -17.08 -18.39
CA ASN A 47 2.61 -16.13 -18.90
C ASN A 47 1.98 -15.37 -17.73
N GLU A 48 2.66 -14.37 -17.19
CA GLU A 48 2.12 -13.49 -16.18
C GLU A 48 1.19 -12.50 -16.90
N LEU A 49 -0.11 -12.73 -16.71
CA LEU A 49 -1.10 -11.67 -16.88
C LEU A 49 -0.62 -10.45 -16.08
N PRO A 50 -0.77 -9.22 -16.59
CA PRO A 50 -0.44 -8.04 -15.80
C PRO A 50 -1.34 -8.00 -14.57
N ILE A 51 -0.88 -8.62 -13.49
CA ILE A 51 -1.50 -8.46 -12.18
C ILE A 51 -1.20 -7.02 -11.80
N VAL A 52 -2.21 -6.18 -11.86
CA VAL A 52 -2.16 -4.88 -11.19
C VAL A 52 -2.07 -5.20 -9.69
N LEU A 53 -0.86 -5.27 -9.19
CA LEU A 53 -0.57 -5.36 -7.76
C LEU A 53 -0.99 -4.00 -7.14
N ASN A 54 -2.27 -3.88 -6.80
CA ASN A 54 -2.68 -2.89 -5.81
C ASN A 54 -2.14 -3.42 -4.47
N ALA A 55 -0.96 -2.98 -4.09
CA ALA A 55 -0.37 -3.31 -2.82
C ALA A 55 -1.12 -2.53 -1.73
N ASP A 56 -2.09 -3.19 -1.08
CA ASP A 56 -2.57 -2.74 0.21
C ASP A 56 -1.37 -2.85 1.16
N THR A 57 -0.79 -1.70 1.52
CA THR A 57 0.36 -1.63 2.42
C THR A 57 -0.12 -1.46 3.85
N ALA A 58 0.42 -2.27 4.75
CA ALA A 58 0.23 -2.10 6.18
C ALA A 58 1.57 -1.77 6.85
N ALA A 59 1.57 -0.79 7.73
CA ALA A 59 2.71 -0.41 8.56
C ALA A 59 2.30 -0.44 10.03
N SER A 60 3.13 -1.05 10.87
CA SER A 60 2.86 -1.16 12.31
C SER A 60 4.02 -0.57 13.11
N GLY A 61 3.69 0.38 13.99
CA GLY A 61 4.59 0.96 14.99
C GLY A 61 4.13 0.64 16.41
N LYS A 62 4.87 1.15 17.40
CA LYS A 62 4.53 0.91 18.82
C LYS A 62 3.17 1.48 19.22
N SER A 63 2.78 2.63 18.66
CA SER A 63 1.56 3.35 19.03
C SER A 63 0.51 3.42 17.92
N LEU A 64 0.89 3.20 16.67
CA LEU A 64 0.00 3.29 15.52
C LEU A 64 0.18 2.09 14.59
N CYS A 65 -0.95 1.59 14.07
CA CYS A 65 -0.99 0.73 12.87
C CYS A 65 -1.69 1.50 11.76
N MET A 66 -1.18 1.41 10.54
CA MET A 66 -1.79 2.05 9.36
C MET A 66 -1.88 1.05 8.22
N ALA A 67 -2.96 1.12 7.47
CA ALA A 67 -3.14 0.34 6.24
C ALA A 67 -3.97 1.14 5.25
N THR A 68 -3.74 0.96 3.96
CA THR A 68 -4.60 1.53 2.92
C THR A 68 -5.59 0.48 2.42
N GLY A 69 -6.71 0.93 1.88
CA GLY A 69 -7.69 0.03 1.29
C GLY A 69 -8.61 0.77 0.32
N LEU A 70 -9.06 0.07 -0.71
CA LEU A 70 -9.91 0.62 -1.75
C LEU A 70 -11.32 0.89 -1.23
N ILE A 71 -11.73 2.15 -1.16
CA ILE A 71 -13.08 2.54 -0.71
C ILE A 71 -14.04 2.54 -1.88
N ASP A 72 -13.69 3.22 -2.98
CA ASP A 72 -14.51 3.28 -4.16
C ASP A 72 -13.79 2.65 -5.36
N THR A 73 -14.38 1.57 -5.89
CA THR A 73 -13.80 0.81 -7.00
C THR A 73 -13.96 1.51 -8.36
N GLU A 74 -14.95 2.38 -8.53
CA GLU A 74 -15.19 3.06 -9.81
C GLU A 74 -14.23 4.24 -9.99
N ASP A 75 -14.02 5.03 -8.93
CA ASP A 75 -13.14 6.21 -8.98
C ASP A 75 -11.74 5.94 -8.40
N ASN A 76 -11.41 4.69 -8.05
CA ASN A 76 -10.15 4.29 -7.41
C ASN A 76 -9.80 5.13 -6.16
N VAL A 77 -10.81 5.43 -5.34
CA VAL A 77 -10.61 6.20 -4.11
C VAL A 77 -10.12 5.26 -3.02
N GLU A 78 -8.94 5.55 -2.49
CA GLU A 78 -8.40 4.83 -1.34
C GLU A 78 -8.73 5.53 -0.02
N GLY A 79 -8.85 4.74 1.04
CA GLY A 79 -8.92 5.19 2.42
C GLY A 79 -7.66 4.80 3.19
N LEU A 80 -7.22 5.67 4.08
CA LEU A 80 -6.17 5.37 5.06
C LEU A 80 -6.83 4.95 6.37
N PHE A 81 -6.64 3.69 6.75
CA PHE A 81 -7.02 3.17 8.06
C PHE A 81 -5.90 3.42 9.04
N VAL A 82 -6.23 4.04 10.17
CA VAL A 82 -5.29 4.37 11.25
C VAL A 82 -5.87 3.84 12.56
N LEU A 83 -5.16 2.91 13.17
CA LEU A 83 -5.48 2.39 14.50
C LEU A 83 -4.49 2.94 15.50
N ASP A 84 -4.98 3.75 16.42
CA ASP A 84 -4.24 4.17 17.60
C ASP A 84 -4.26 3.04 18.64
N ARG A 85 -3.13 2.37 18.83
CA ARG A 85 -3.00 1.24 19.77
C ARG A 85 -3.14 1.65 21.23
N LEU A 86 -2.89 2.93 21.55
CA LEU A 86 -2.97 3.42 22.93
C LEU A 86 -4.43 3.67 23.35
N SER A 87 -5.21 4.27 22.47
CA SER A 87 -6.64 4.55 22.74
C SER A 87 -7.58 3.45 22.24
N GLY A 88 -7.09 2.54 21.40
CA GLY A 88 -7.89 1.52 20.72
C GLY A 88 -8.87 2.10 19.71
N ASN A 89 -8.66 3.33 19.23
CA ASN A 89 -9.53 3.99 18.28
C ASN A 89 -9.08 3.71 16.85
N LEU A 90 -9.96 3.13 16.03
CA LEU A 90 -9.76 2.92 14.62
C LEU A 90 -10.44 4.03 13.84
N GLN A 91 -9.73 4.65 12.89
CA GLN A 91 -10.25 5.66 11.98
C GLN A 91 -9.99 5.25 10.54
N CYS A 92 -10.88 5.62 9.63
CA CYS A 92 -10.64 5.58 8.19
C CYS A 92 -10.80 6.98 7.62
N TRP A 93 -9.75 7.48 6.99
CA TRP A 93 -9.73 8.78 6.30
C TRP A 93 -9.84 8.54 4.81
N VAL A 94 -10.95 8.98 4.21
CA VAL A 94 -11.18 8.86 2.78
C VAL A 94 -10.76 10.14 2.10
N MET A 95 -9.87 10.03 1.11
CA MET A 95 -9.36 11.19 0.39
C MET A 95 -10.33 11.61 -0.72
N ASN A 96 -10.40 12.92 -0.98
CA ASN A 96 -11.07 13.45 -2.16
C ASN A 96 -10.07 13.49 -3.32
N SER A 97 -10.33 12.71 -4.36
CA SER A 97 -9.44 12.60 -5.53
C SER A 97 -9.30 13.90 -6.34
N GLN A 98 -10.27 14.81 -6.23
CA GLN A 98 -10.25 16.08 -6.98
C GLN A 98 -9.50 17.18 -6.24
N THR A 99 -9.64 17.25 -4.91
CA THR A 99 -9.11 18.36 -4.10
C THR A 99 -7.85 17.97 -3.32
N GLY A 100 -7.57 16.68 -3.16
CA GLY A 100 -6.51 16.17 -2.28
C GLY A 100 -6.82 16.30 -0.79
N GLY A 101 -8.00 16.81 -0.42
CA GLY A 101 -8.44 16.93 0.96
C GLY A 101 -9.12 15.65 1.48
N ILE A 102 -9.51 15.66 2.76
CA ILE A 102 -10.26 14.56 3.38
C ILE A 102 -11.74 14.73 3.04
N ALA A 103 -12.31 13.74 2.32
CA ALA A 103 -13.72 13.68 1.97
C ALA A 103 -14.57 13.01 3.06
N GLY A 104 -13.98 12.16 3.88
CA GLY A 104 -14.70 11.46 4.94
C GLY A 104 -13.82 10.94 6.07
N ILE A 105 -14.39 10.89 7.28
CA ILE A 105 -13.76 10.29 8.45
C ILE A 105 -14.75 9.33 9.09
N TYR A 106 -14.36 8.06 9.21
CA TYR A 106 -15.16 7.01 9.81
C TYR A 106 -14.42 6.41 10.99
N THR A 107 -15.14 6.02 12.03
CA THR A 107 -14.54 5.53 13.28
C THR A 107 -15.09 4.18 13.69
N ALA A 108 -14.32 3.40 14.48
CA ALA A 108 -14.74 2.20 15.17
C ALA A 108 -13.91 1.99 16.44
N ARG A 109 -14.40 1.10 17.32
CA ARG A 109 -13.71 0.69 18.54
C ARG A 109 -13.51 -0.82 18.58
N PRO A 110 -12.41 -1.33 18.03
CA PRO A 110 -12.18 -2.76 17.95
C PRO A 110 -12.25 -3.52 19.26
N ALA A 111 -11.72 -2.96 20.35
CA ALA A 111 -11.78 -3.62 21.66
C ALA A 111 -13.23 -3.85 22.14
N ASP A 112 -14.11 -2.84 21.98
CA ASP A 112 -15.51 -2.96 22.36
C ASP A 112 -16.23 -4.00 21.47
N ASP A 113 -15.94 -3.98 20.15
CA ASP A 113 -16.54 -4.90 19.18
C ASP A 113 -16.07 -6.34 19.34
N MET A 114 -14.84 -6.56 19.79
CA MET A 114 -14.29 -7.87 20.16
C MET A 114 -14.77 -8.36 21.54
N GLY A 115 -15.41 -7.49 22.34
CA GLY A 115 -15.85 -7.82 23.69
C GLY A 115 -14.71 -7.92 24.71
N LEU A 116 -13.61 -7.19 24.47
CA LEU A 116 -12.48 -7.17 25.39
C LEU A 116 -12.76 -6.28 26.60
N GLU A 117 -12.17 -6.63 27.75
CA GLU A 117 -12.28 -5.84 28.96
C GLU A 117 -11.65 -4.46 28.81
N LYS A 118 -12.32 -3.43 29.32
CA LYS A 118 -11.80 -2.05 29.30
C LYS A 118 -10.52 -1.94 30.11
N GLY A 119 -9.46 -1.43 29.49
CA GLY A 119 -8.15 -1.27 30.12
C GLY A 119 -7.28 -2.52 30.10
N GLY A 120 -7.71 -3.58 29.43
CA GLY A 120 -6.86 -4.74 29.14
C GLY A 120 -5.73 -4.39 28.18
N ASP A 121 -4.63 -5.14 28.28
CA ASP A 121 -3.51 -5.04 27.32
C ASP A 121 -3.92 -5.73 26.02
N VAL A 122 -4.14 -4.94 24.97
CA VAL A 122 -4.56 -5.43 23.65
C VAL A 122 -3.38 -5.34 22.69
N ASP A 123 -2.97 -6.47 22.14
CA ASP A 123 -1.93 -6.52 21.11
C ASP A 123 -2.54 -6.42 19.70
N TYR A 124 -2.80 -5.19 19.29
CA TYR A 124 -3.45 -4.92 18.01
C TYR A 124 -2.57 -5.25 16.81
N VAL A 125 -3.14 -6.01 15.89
CA VAL A 125 -2.63 -6.20 14.52
C VAL A 125 -3.71 -5.77 13.53
N MET A 126 -3.31 -5.19 12.40
CA MET A 126 -4.25 -4.67 11.41
C MET A 126 -3.80 -4.95 10.00
N THR A 127 -4.74 -5.29 9.13
CA THR A 127 -4.54 -5.41 7.68
C THR A 127 -5.82 -5.07 6.94
N THR A 128 -5.72 -4.81 5.65
CA THR A 128 -6.88 -4.61 4.77
C THR A 128 -6.92 -5.72 3.72
N GLY A 129 -8.11 -6.01 3.23
CA GLY A 129 -8.33 -6.97 2.15
C GLY A 129 -9.43 -6.49 1.22
N ARG A 130 -9.27 -6.73 -0.08
CA ARG A 130 -10.32 -6.39 -1.06
C ARG A 130 -11.56 -7.27 -0.86
N MET A 131 -12.73 -6.66 -0.95
CA MET A 131 -14.01 -7.34 -0.83
C MET A 131 -15.02 -6.74 -1.81
N ASN A 132 -15.69 -7.61 -2.56
CA ASN A 132 -16.80 -7.20 -3.40
C ASN A 132 -18.12 -7.60 -2.73
N PHE A 133 -18.83 -6.63 -2.17
CA PHE A 133 -20.11 -6.80 -1.51
C PHE A 133 -21.26 -6.81 -2.53
N GLN A 134 -21.35 -7.83 -3.36
CA GLN A 134 -22.35 -7.91 -4.44
C GLN A 134 -23.81 -7.86 -3.95
N ARG A 135 -24.09 -8.31 -2.71
CA ARG A 135 -25.43 -8.37 -2.10
C ARG A 135 -25.67 -7.35 -0.99
N ALA A 136 -24.65 -6.65 -0.54
CA ALA A 136 -24.83 -5.57 0.42
C ALA A 136 -25.47 -4.39 -0.29
N GLY A 137 -26.80 -4.35 -0.28
CA GLY A 137 -27.60 -3.43 -1.06
C GLY A 137 -27.15 -1.97 -0.92
N ARG A 138 -27.13 -1.26 -2.03
CA ARG A 138 -27.03 0.19 -2.04
C ARG A 138 -28.20 0.75 -1.25
N VAL A 139 -27.93 1.60 -0.26
CA VAL A 139 -28.97 2.36 0.44
C VAL A 139 -28.87 3.78 -0.08
N GLY A 140 -29.70 4.11 -1.04
CA GLY A 140 -29.63 5.40 -1.76
C GLY A 140 -28.29 5.54 -2.50
N ASN A 141 -27.58 6.64 -2.25
CA ASN A 141 -26.27 6.94 -2.85
C ASN A 141 -25.06 6.34 -2.08
N LEU A 142 -25.34 5.60 -1.01
CA LEU A 142 -24.28 4.96 -0.23
C LEU A 142 -23.86 3.64 -0.88
N ILE A 143 -22.59 3.50 -1.13
CA ILE A 143 -21.97 2.28 -1.64
C ILE A 143 -21.08 1.64 -0.56
N PRO A 144 -21.07 0.30 -0.42
CA PRO A 144 -20.11 -0.36 0.44
C PRO A 144 -18.69 -0.15 -0.09
N ALA A 145 -17.73 0.04 0.82
CA ALA A 145 -16.32 0.10 0.44
C ALA A 145 -15.87 -1.19 -0.25
N GLY A 146 -14.94 -1.06 -1.19
CA GLY A 146 -14.34 -2.18 -1.92
C GLY A 146 -13.32 -2.97 -1.10
N CYS A 147 -13.20 -2.69 0.21
CA CYS A 147 -12.30 -3.39 1.12
C CYS A 147 -12.93 -3.64 2.49
N VAL A 148 -12.30 -4.53 3.24
CA VAL A 148 -12.52 -4.77 4.67
C VAL A 148 -11.22 -4.50 5.40
N CYS A 149 -11.29 -3.73 6.49
CA CYS A 149 -10.20 -3.58 7.45
C CYS A 149 -10.36 -4.63 8.54
N TYR A 150 -9.39 -5.51 8.67
CA TYR A 150 -9.35 -6.55 9.69
C TYR A 150 -8.46 -6.09 10.84
N VAL A 151 -8.99 -6.13 12.05
CA VAL A 151 -8.25 -5.86 13.29
C VAL A 151 -8.30 -7.10 14.15
N GLY A 152 -7.15 -7.57 14.59
CA GLY A 152 -7.01 -8.69 15.51
C GLY A 152 -6.36 -8.28 16.82
N ASP A 153 -6.62 -9.04 17.87
CA ASP A 153 -5.88 -9.01 19.11
C ASP A 153 -4.97 -10.24 19.21
N GLY A 154 -3.66 -10.00 19.22
CA GLY A 154 -2.64 -11.04 19.33
C GLY A 154 -2.71 -11.79 20.65
N ASN A 155 -3.22 -11.18 21.72
CA ASN A 155 -3.34 -11.82 23.02
C ASN A 155 -4.50 -12.81 23.09
N SER A 156 -5.71 -12.38 22.70
CA SER A 156 -6.91 -13.24 22.76
C SER A 156 -7.08 -14.10 21.49
N GLY A 157 -6.62 -13.64 20.34
CA GLY A 157 -6.89 -14.25 19.05
C GLY A 157 -8.24 -13.85 18.45
N ASN A 158 -8.95 -12.88 19.03
CA ASN A 158 -10.15 -12.32 18.44
C ASN A 158 -9.84 -11.49 17.22
N VAL A 159 -10.69 -11.57 16.20
CA VAL A 159 -10.57 -10.80 14.96
C VAL A 159 -11.91 -10.19 14.62
N VAL A 160 -11.91 -8.93 14.21
CA VAL A 160 -13.09 -8.21 13.73
C VAL A 160 -12.79 -7.54 12.40
N GLY A 161 -13.72 -7.63 11.46
CA GLY A 161 -13.61 -6.97 10.15
C GLY A 161 -14.59 -5.83 10.03
N TYR A 162 -14.10 -4.71 9.49
CA TYR A 162 -14.85 -3.47 9.32
C TYR A 162 -14.98 -3.09 7.86
N SER A 163 -16.14 -2.57 7.50
CA SER A 163 -16.36 -1.87 6.24
C SER A 163 -17.13 -0.57 6.51
N LEU A 164 -17.16 0.31 5.54
CA LEU A 164 -17.90 1.56 5.62
C LEU A 164 -18.76 1.77 4.38
N LYS A 165 -19.74 2.66 4.48
CA LYS A 165 -20.55 3.09 3.35
C LYS A 165 -20.16 4.51 2.97
N PHE A 166 -19.74 4.70 1.73
CA PHE A 166 -19.25 5.95 1.19
C PHE A 166 -20.26 6.55 0.20
N ASN A 167 -20.48 7.86 0.27
CA ASN A 167 -21.30 8.59 -0.68
C ASN A 167 -20.42 9.34 -1.67
N ARG A 168 -20.23 8.74 -2.85
CA ARG A 168 -19.42 9.32 -3.92
C ARG A 168 -19.94 10.70 -4.36
N GLN A 169 -21.25 10.87 -4.52
CA GLN A 169 -21.82 12.13 -4.98
C GLN A 169 -21.60 13.27 -3.98
N ALA A 170 -21.67 12.99 -2.68
CA ALA A 170 -21.36 13.96 -1.65
C ALA A 170 -19.87 14.36 -1.70
N ALA A 171 -18.99 13.39 -1.88
CA ALA A 171 -17.55 13.66 -2.04
C ALA A 171 -17.23 14.52 -3.26
N LEU A 172 -17.86 14.25 -4.41
CA LEU A 172 -17.71 15.06 -5.64
C LEU A 172 -18.19 16.49 -5.46
N ARG A 173 -19.18 16.73 -4.60
CA ARG A 173 -19.63 18.09 -4.24
C ARG A 173 -18.77 18.76 -3.17
N GLY A 174 -17.73 18.09 -2.67
CA GLY A 174 -16.89 18.58 -1.58
C GLY A 174 -17.55 18.53 -0.21
N GLU A 175 -18.64 17.78 -0.05
CA GLU A 175 -19.33 17.59 1.22
C GLU A 175 -18.57 16.60 2.10
N GLY A 176 -18.12 17.05 3.27
CA GLY A 176 -17.45 16.19 4.25
C GLY A 176 -18.41 15.14 4.83
N GLN A 177 -17.93 13.91 4.97
CA GLN A 177 -18.71 12.79 5.49
C GLN A 177 -18.13 12.32 6.82
N THR A 178 -18.99 11.95 7.76
CA THR A 178 -18.59 11.34 9.02
C THR A 178 -19.51 10.17 9.34
N GLY A 179 -18.97 9.15 10.01
CA GLY A 179 -19.79 8.00 10.39
C GLY A 179 -19.04 6.97 11.22
N GLN A 180 -19.75 5.90 11.52
CA GLN A 180 -19.16 4.72 12.12
C GLN A 180 -18.94 3.64 11.05
N MET A 181 -17.85 2.90 11.17
CA MET A 181 -17.63 1.70 10.39
C MET A 181 -18.53 0.59 10.90
N ALA A 182 -19.05 -0.22 10.00
CA ALA A 182 -19.89 -1.37 10.32
C ALA A 182 -19.02 -2.61 10.51
N VAL A 183 -19.29 -3.37 11.57
CA VAL A 183 -18.75 -4.73 11.72
C VAL A 183 -19.37 -5.62 10.66
N VAL A 184 -18.54 -6.24 9.81
CA VAL A 184 -18.99 -7.15 8.75
C VAL A 184 -18.69 -8.61 9.05
N CYS A 185 -17.68 -8.87 9.89
CA CYS A 185 -17.38 -10.22 10.37
C CYS A 185 -16.69 -10.16 11.73
N LYS A 186 -16.82 -11.27 12.46
CA LYS A 186 -16.07 -11.56 13.69
C LYS A 186 -15.55 -12.98 13.61
N GLY A 187 -14.38 -13.21 14.13
CA GLY A 187 -13.75 -14.53 14.12
C GLY A 187 -12.81 -14.69 15.33
N PHE A 188 -12.39 -15.95 15.50
CA PHE A 188 -11.44 -16.34 16.52
C PHE A 188 -10.35 -17.20 15.87
N ALA A 189 -9.10 -16.76 15.95
CA ALA A 189 -7.99 -17.35 15.23
C ALA A 189 -7.31 -18.51 15.98
N ARG A 190 -7.56 -18.64 17.29
CA ARG A 190 -6.93 -19.71 18.09
C ARG A 190 -7.78 -20.96 18.08
N ASP A 191 -7.13 -22.12 18.03
CA ASP A 191 -7.81 -23.39 18.21
C ASP A 191 -8.19 -23.58 19.69
N THR A 192 -9.48 -23.71 19.97
CA THR A 192 -10.02 -23.90 21.33
C THR A 192 -9.58 -25.24 21.93
N THR A 193 -9.09 -26.19 21.14
CA THR A 193 -8.58 -27.47 21.64
C THR A 193 -7.21 -27.36 22.30
N MET A 194 -6.40 -26.35 21.93
CA MET A 194 -5.07 -26.10 22.50
C MET A 194 -5.09 -25.42 23.88
N GLN A 195 -6.22 -24.86 24.31
CA GLN A 195 -6.34 -24.18 25.62
C GLN A 195 -6.58 -25.11 26.82
N ARG A 196 -6.72 -26.43 26.62
CA ARG A 196 -7.04 -27.36 27.70
C ARG A 196 -5.86 -27.95 28.44
N ASP A 197 -4.64 -27.69 27.99
CA ASP A 197 -3.41 -28.31 28.53
C ASP A 197 -2.42 -27.30 29.14
N GLN A 198 -2.88 -26.12 29.61
CA GLN A 198 -2.04 -25.19 30.37
C GLN A 198 -2.58 -24.95 31.78
#